data_2c8236fc73475dd10998cd04804d324a
#
_entry.id   2c8236fc73475dd10998cd04804d324a
#
_cell.length_a   1.000
_cell.length_b   1.000
_cell.length_c   1.000
_cell.angle_alpha   90.00
_cell.angle_beta   90.00
_cell.angle_gamma   90.00
#
_symmetry.space_group_name_H-M   'P 1'
#
loop_
_entity.id
_entity.type
_entity.pdbx_description
1 polymer ?
#
loop_
_entity_poly.entity_id
_entity_poly.type
_entity_poly.pdbx_seq_one_letter_code
_entity_poly.pdbx_strand_id
1 'polypeptide(L)'
;MARDLAIDLGTSSVLVYRLGDGIVFDDATVVALDAISNRVVAVGEEAWRIIGSGSGDVVGVRPLRDGTFTEFEITQRLIEVVMRRAAPGRYPKPRVLITIASDSSPVERRALEEAVEISGAKHVTLVEEPLAAAIGAGLPIQEPIGSLIVDIGGARSEMAVVSMGGIVSGQTVGVGGFDLDVAIHDHVRDTYGVAIGERAADEVKRAVGSAFPMGSGKAALVVGRELSSGNTVEVRLDEVEVRQAMAEPINRIVEAARKTLAEAPPELTHDVLETGMFLMGAAHC
;
A
#
# COMPACT_ATOMS: atom_id res chain seq x y z
N MET A 1 -0.62 -5.79 -31.52
CA MET A 1 -0.35 -4.42 -31.05
C MET A 1 0.30 -4.51 -29.70
N ALA A 2 1.25 -3.60 -29.36
CA ALA A 2 1.73 -3.49 -28.00
C ALA A 2 0.55 -3.13 -27.11
N ARG A 3 0.37 -3.83 -25.99
CA ARG A 3 -0.65 -3.51 -25.02
C ARG A 3 -0.01 -2.70 -23.93
N ASP A 4 -0.41 -1.44 -23.82
CA ASP A 4 0.11 -0.54 -22.80
C ASP A 4 -0.30 -1.03 -21.41
N LEU A 5 0.59 -0.84 -20.43
CA LEU A 5 0.38 -1.24 -19.05
C LEU A 5 0.30 -0.01 -18.14
N ALA A 6 -0.56 -0.08 -17.14
CA ALA A 6 -0.50 0.78 -15.98
C ALA A 6 -0.17 -0.11 -14.76
N ILE A 7 0.86 0.25 -14.01
CA ILE A 7 1.36 -0.50 -12.87
C ILE A 7 1.23 0.37 -11.64
N ASP A 8 0.52 -0.12 -10.64
CA ASP A 8 0.58 0.40 -9.28
C ASP A 8 1.50 -0.49 -8.46
N LEU A 9 2.65 0.04 -8.05
CA LEU A 9 3.68 -0.68 -7.33
C LEU A 9 3.69 -0.26 -5.85
N GLY A 10 2.67 -0.69 -5.12
CA GLY A 10 2.53 -0.36 -3.71
C GLY A 10 3.35 -1.26 -2.78
N THR A 11 3.55 -0.81 -1.53
CA THR A 11 4.25 -1.59 -0.49
C THR A 11 3.47 -2.84 -0.07
N SER A 12 2.14 -2.80 -0.15
CA SER A 12 1.25 -3.91 0.22
C SER A 12 0.93 -4.83 -0.95
N SER A 13 0.63 -4.25 -2.11
CA SER A 13 0.18 -4.97 -3.30
C SER A 13 0.72 -4.35 -4.58
N VAL A 14 0.81 -5.18 -5.61
CA VAL A 14 1.10 -4.75 -6.99
C VAL A 14 -0.13 -5.02 -7.85
N LEU A 15 -0.61 -3.97 -8.50
CA LEU A 15 -1.69 -4.03 -9.47
C LEU A 15 -1.17 -3.73 -10.88
N VAL A 16 -1.58 -4.51 -11.86
CA VAL A 16 -1.30 -4.19 -13.27
C VAL A 16 -2.57 -4.23 -14.09
N TYR A 17 -2.86 -3.10 -14.69
CA TYR A 17 -3.88 -2.96 -15.70
C TYR A 17 -3.25 -3.02 -17.09
N ARG A 18 -3.83 -3.82 -17.98
CA ARG A 18 -3.43 -3.90 -19.40
C ARG A 18 -4.53 -3.33 -20.28
N LEU A 19 -4.16 -2.38 -21.13
CA LEU A 19 -5.13 -1.72 -22.00
C LEU A 19 -5.88 -2.73 -22.89
N GLY A 20 -7.20 -2.73 -22.75
CA GLY A 20 -8.12 -3.61 -23.47
C GLY A 20 -8.40 -4.95 -22.80
N ASP A 21 -7.67 -5.34 -21.77
CA ASP A 21 -7.86 -6.61 -21.06
C ASP A 21 -8.26 -6.43 -19.58
N GLY A 22 -8.13 -5.22 -19.02
CA GLY A 22 -8.41 -4.95 -17.61
C GLY A 22 -7.25 -5.28 -16.67
N ILE A 23 -7.54 -5.58 -15.40
CA ILE A 23 -6.55 -5.99 -14.40
C ILE A 23 -6.07 -7.40 -14.77
N VAL A 24 -4.76 -7.51 -15.02
CA VAL A 24 -4.10 -8.78 -15.43
C VAL A 24 -3.14 -9.32 -14.39
N PHE A 25 -2.85 -8.53 -13.37
CA PHE A 25 -2.06 -8.92 -12.21
C PHE A 25 -2.55 -8.15 -10.98
N ASP A 26 -2.80 -8.86 -9.89
CA ASP A 26 -3.20 -8.33 -8.59
C ASP A 26 -2.67 -9.30 -7.54
N ASP A 27 -1.62 -8.89 -6.82
CA ASP A 27 -0.96 -9.78 -5.88
C ASP A 27 -0.21 -8.98 -4.80
N ALA A 28 0.12 -9.62 -3.69
CA ALA A 28 0.87 -9.01 -2.60
C ALA A 28 2.31 -8.65 -3.01
N THR A 29 2.83 -7.52 -2.50
CA THR A 29 4.22 -7.10 -2.70
C THR A 29 5.15 -7.82 -1.73
N VAL A 30 5.26 -9.14 -1.92
CA VAL A 30 6.17 -9.99 -1.15
C VAL A 30 6.94 -10.92 -2.08
N VAL A 31 8.20 -11.17 -1.74
CA VAL A 31 9.10 -12.03 -2.50
C VAL A 31 9.66 -13.09 -1.57
N ALA A 32 9.57 -14.35 -1.96
CA ALA A 32 10.25 -15.45 -1.31
C ALA A 32 11.59 -15.68 -2.01
N LEU A 33 12.68 -15.58 -1.27
CA LEU A 33 14.05 -15.80 -1.75
C LEU A 33 14.58 -17.09 -1.19
N ASP A 34 15.30 -17.85 -2.02
CA ASP A 34 16.17 -18.91 -1.55
C ASP A 34 17.29 -18.33 -0.67
N ALA A 35 17.41 -18.82 0.55
CA ALA A 35 18.31 -18.26 1.58
C ALA A 35 19.81 -18.34 1.21
N ILE A 36 20.19 -19.25 0.30
CA ILE A 36 21.58 -19.49 -0.09
C ILE A 36 21.90 -18.72 -1.38
N SER A 37 21.06 -18.85 -2.39
CA SER A 37 21.33 -18.31 -3.74
C SER A 37 20.75 -16.92 -3.98
N ASN A 38 19.94 -16.38 -3.06
CA ASN A 38 19.19 -15.12 -3.22
C ASN A 38 18.31 -15.09 -4.49
N ARG A 39 17.92 -16.26 -5.01
CA ARG A 39 17.02 -16.33 -6.17
C ARG A 39 15.57 -16.18 -5.73
N VAL A 40 14.79 -15.48 -6.54
CA VAL A 40 13.35 -15.42 -6.37
C VAL A 40 12.74 -16.80 -6.60
N VAL A 41 12.12 -17.36 -5.56
CA VAL A 41 11.41 -18.64 -5.59
C VAL A 41 9.95 -18.41 -5.93
N ALA A 42 9.33 -17.39 -5.30
CA ALA A 42 7.94 -17.03 -5.54
C ALA A 42 7.72 -15.55 -5.26
N VAL A 43 6.61 -15.01 -5.74
CA VAL A 43 6.14 -13.65 -5.47
C VAL A 43 4.66 -13.67 -5.10
N GLY A 44 4.20 -12.67 -4.36
CA GLY A 44 2.81 -12.51 -4.01
C GLY A 44 2.30 -13.51 -2.98
N GLU A 45 1.04 -13.90 -3.10
CA GLU A 45 0.40 -14.85 -2.17
C GLU A 45 1.08 -16.23 -2.16
N GLU A 46 1.68 -16.64 -3.29
CA GLU A 46 2.48 -17.86 -3.34
C GLU A 46 3.73 -17.75 -2.43
N ALA A 47 4.37 -16.58 -2.41
CA ALA A 47 5.50 -16.32 -1.52
C ALA A 47 5.06 -16.41 -0.06
N TRP A 48 3.94 -15.80 0.32
CA TRP A 48 3.37 -15.90 1.67
C TRP A 48 3.13 -17.34 2.09
N ARG A 49 2.58 -18.16 1.20
CA ARG A 49 2.31 -19.58 1.49
C ARG A 49 3.59 -20.37 1.76
N ILE A 50 4.65 -20.12 0.98
CA ILE A 50 5.94 -20.80 1.15
C ILE A 50 6.60 -20.37 2.46
N ILE A 51 6.63 -19.06 2.74
CA ILE A 51 7.20 -18.50 3.98
C ILE A 51 6.46 -19.08 5.20
N GLY A 52 5.13 -19.10 5.15
CA GLY A 52 4.28 -19.64 6.22
C GLY A 52 4.42 -21.14 6.45
N SER A 53 4.95 -21.90 5.48
CA SER A 53 5.19 -23.36 5.63
C SER A 53 6.41 -23.68 6.51
N GLY A 54 7.23 -22.68 6.86
CA GLY A 54 8.36 -22.86 7.77
C GLY A 54 9.54 -23.63 7.18
N SER A 55 9.65 -23.75 5.85
CA SER A 55 10.84 -24.32 5.21
C SER A 55 12.02 -23.37 5.45
N GLY A 56 12.98 -23.78 6.25
CA GLY A 56 14.14 -22.96 6.68
C GLY A 56 15.06 -22.47 5.55
N ASP A 57 14.81 -22.88 4.32
CA ASP A 57 15.61 -22.55 3.14
C ASP A 57 15.09 -21.33 2.37
N VAL A 58 13.98 -20.70 2.85
CA VAL A 58 13.35 -19.56 2.18
C VAL A 58 13.17 -18.39 3.13
N VAL A 59 13.56 -17.19 2.67
CA VAL A 59 13.41 -15.93 3.40
C VAL A 59 12.38 -15.06 2.69
N GLY A 60 11.44 -14.54 3.47
CA GLY A 60 10.46 -13.55 2.98
C GLY A 60 11.04 -12.16 3.00
N VAL A 61 10.91 -11.44 1.88
CA VAL A 61 11.37 -10.05 1.75
C VAL A 61 10.23 -9.20 1.19
N ARG A 62 10.02 -8.04 1.82
CA ARG A 62 9.23 -6.95 1.23
C ARG A 62 10.20 -6.00 0.51
N PRO A 63 10.18 -5.94 -0.82
CA PRO A 63 11.15 -5.16 -1.59
C PRO A 63 10.97 -3.65 -1.43
N LEU A 64 9.77 -3.23 -1.00
CA LEU A 64 9.43 -1.84 -0.70
C LEU A 64 9.18 -1.68 0.80
N ARG A 65 9.83 -0.70 1.42
CA ARG A 65 9.54 -0.21 2.76
C ARG A 65 9.32 1.30 2.71
N ASP A 66 8.32 1.77 3.40
CA ASP A 66 8.00 3.20 3.47
C ASP A 66 7.87 3.85 2.08
N GLY A 67 7.43 3.04 1.08
CA GLY A 67 7.34 3.45 -0.33
C GLY A 67 8.67 3.70 -1.03
N THR A 68 9.79 3.40 -0.39
CA THR A 68 11.14 3.51 -0.97
C THR A 68 11.73 2.12 -1.26
N PHE A 69 12.64 2.08 -2.23
CA PHE A 69 13.37 0.86 -2.56
C PHE A 69 14.39 0.56 -1.46
N THR A 70 14.11 -0.41 -0.61
CA THR A 70 15.11 -0.86 0.38
C THR A 70 16.20 -1.72 -0.27
N GLU A 71 15.82 -2.47 -1.31
CA GLU A 71 16.73 -3.31 -2.06
C GLU A 71 16.41 -3.25 -3.55
N PHE A 72 17.13 -2.40 -4.27
CA PHE A 72 16.90 -2.14 -5.71
C PHE A 72 16.88 -3.44 -6.54
N GLU A 73 17.81 -4.36 -6.29
CA GLU A 73 17.89 -5.63 -7.04
C GLU A 73 16.63 -6.50 -6.85
N ILE A 74 16.08 -6.56 -5.62
CA ILE A 74 14.89 -7.37 -5.34
C ILE A 74 13.66 -6.71 -5.96
N THR A 75 13.55 -5.39 -5.88
CA THR A 75 12.48 -4.63 -6.54
C THR A 75 12.54 -4.80 -8.06
N GLN A 76 13.71 -4.70 -8.66
CA GLN A 76 13.89 -4.95 -10.09
C GLN A 76 13.45 -6.36 -10.48
N ARG A 77 13.82 -7.38 -9.71
CA ARG A 77 13.38 -8.77 -9.95
C ARG A 77 11.86 -8.93 -9.83
N LEU A 78 11.23 -8.25 -8.85
CA LEU A 78 9.78 -8.24 -8.74
C LEU A 78 9.15 -7.63 -10.00
N ILE A 79 9.63 -6.46 -10.44
CA ILE A 79 9.17 -5.79 -11.66
C ILE A 79 9.34 -6.71 -12.89
N GLU A 80 10.47 -7.40 -13.02
CA GLU A 80 10.70 -8.37 -14.11
C GLU A 80 9.64 -9.49 -14.12
N VAL A 81 9.31 -10.04 -12.94
CA VAL A 81 8.29 -11.09 -12.83
C VAL A 81 6.92 -10.54 -13.19
N VAL A 82 6.55 -9.38 -12.64
CA VAL A 82 5.28 -8.70 -12.90
C VAL A 82 5.14 -8.40 -14.40
N MET A 83 6.14 -7.76 -15.01
CA MET A 83 6.16 -7.44 -16.44
C MET A 83 6.02 -8.68 -17.32
N ARG A 84 6.71 -9.77 -16.98
CA ARG A 84 6.64 -11.03 -17.72
C ARG A 84 5.25 -11.66 -17.65
N ARG A 85 4.59 -11.59 -16.48
CA ARG A 85 3.22 -12.11 -16.31
C ARG A 85 2.19 -11.20 -17.00
N ALA A 86 2.35 -9.88 -16.87
CA ALA A 86 1.43 -8.91 -17.43
C ALA A 86 1.53 -8.76 -18.95
N ALA A 87 2.73 -8.92 -19.55
CA ALA A 87 2.96 -8.80 -20.98
C ALA A 87 3.74 -10.03 -21.50
N PRO A 88 3.13 -11.23 -21.54
CA PRO A 88 3.80 -12.40 -22.04
C PRO A 88 4.14 -12.25 -23.54
N GLY A 89 5.42 -12.35 -23.86
CA GLY A 89 5.93 -12.23 -25.23
C GLY A 89 7.09 -11.26 -25.32
N ARG A 90 7.92 -11.44 -26.37
CA ARG A 90 9.14 -10.65 -26.52
C ARG A 90 8.93 -9.35 -27.29
N TYR A 91 7.91 -9.26 -28.12
CA TYR A 91 7.63 -8.09 -28.96
C TYR A 91 6.14 -8.01 -29.31
N PRO A 92 5.59 -6.81 -29.49
CA PRO A 92 6.20 -5.51 -29.23
C PRO A 92 6.26 -5.18 -27.73
N LYS A 93 7.32 -4.47 -27.32
CA LYS A 93 7.48 -3.98 -25.94
C LYS A 93 6.38 -2.98 -25.59
N PRO A 94 5.76 -3.06 -24.38
CA PRO A 94 4.72 -2.14 -23.96
C PRO A 94 5.26 -0.75 -23.60
N ARG A 95 4.41 0.27 -23.67
CA ARG A 95 4.59 1.50 -22.90
C ARG A 95 4.04 1.23 -21.51
N VAL A 96 4.71 1.74 -20.50
CA VAL A 96 4.35 1.53 -19.09
C VAL A 96 4.12 2.87 -18.43
N LEU A 97 2.95 3.05 -17.83
CA LEU A 97 2.69 4.06 -16.82
C LEU A 97 2.86 3.37 -15.46
N ILE A 98 3.60 3.97 -14.54
CA ILE A 98 3.81 3.42 -13.19
C ILE A 98 3.66 4.50 -12.14
N THR A 99 2.99 4.16 -11.04
CA THR A 99 2.82 5.07 -9.90
C THR A 99 4.13 5.25 -9.13
N ILE A 100 4.28 6.41 -8.54
CA ILE A 100 5.39 6.76 -7.66
C ILE A 100 4.91 7.72 -6.58
N ALA A 101 5.49 7.62 -5.40
CA ALA A 101 5.19 8.53 -4.31
C ALA A 101 5.51 9.99 -4.68
N SER A 102 4.66 10.91 -4.24
CA SER A 102 4.78 12.35 -4.61
C SER A 102 6.04 13.01 -4.04
N ASP A 103 6.54 12.54 -2.90
CA ASP A 103 7.77 13.01 -2.25
C ASP A 103 9.05 12.30 -2.73
N SER A 104 8.96 11.42 -3.74
CA SER A 104 10.12 10.69 -4.27
C SER A 104 11.19 11.61 -4.82
N SER A 105 12.42 11.35 -4.42
CA SER A 105 13.60 12.07 -4.90
C SER A 105 13.84 11.84 -6.41
N PRO A 106 14.58 12.76 -7.10
CA PRO A 106 14.96 12.54 -8.48
C PRO A 106 15.76 11.25 -8.71
N VAL A 107 16.50 10.79 -7.71
CA VAL A 107 17.28 9.53 -7.79
C VAL A 107 16.35 8.33 -7.77
N GLU A 108 15.35 8.31 -6.90
CA GLU A 108 14.35 7.23 -6.84
C GLU A 108 13.50 7.18 -8.10
N ARG A 109 13.06 8.34 -8.61
CA ARG A 109 12.35 8.45 -9.89
C ARG A 109 13.16 7.82 -11.02
N ARG A 110 14.43 8.17 -11.13
CA ARG A 110 15.33 7.64 -12.15
C ARG A 110 15.57 6.15 -11.99
N ALA A 111 15.75 5.67 -10.76
CA ALA A 111 15.94 4.25 -10.46
C ALA A 111 14.72 3.41 -10.85
N LEU A 112 13.50 3.90 -10.57
CA LEU A 112 12.26 3.22 -10.97
C LEU A 112 12.11 3.15 -12.49
N GLU A 113 12.34 4.28 -13.20
CA GLU A 113 12.31 4.31 -14.66
C GLU A 113 13.27 3.27 -15.25
N GLU A 114 14.52 3.25 -14.78
CA GLU A 114 15.55 2.33 -15.26
C GLU A 114 15.18 0.86 -14.98
N ALA A 115 14.67 0.55 -13.78
CA ALA A 115 14.23 -0.80 -13.42
C ALA A 115 13.13 -1.31 -14.36
N VAL A 116 12.15 -0.46 -14.70
CA VAL A 116 11.04 -0.80 -15.60
C VAL A 116 11.50 -0.94 -17.05
N GLU A 117 12.41 -0.07 -17.53
CA GLU A 117 13.00 -0.15 -18.87
C GLU A 117 13.81 -1.43 -19.07
N ILE A 118 14.67 -1.78 -18.09
CA ILE A 118 15.45 -3.04 -18.09
C ILE A 118 14.52 -4.25 -18.09
N SER A 119 13.40 -4.17 -17.36
CA SER A 119 12.38 -5.21 -17.30
C SER A 119 11.56 -5.38 -18.58
N GLY A 120 11.78 -4.54 -19.59
CA GLY A 120 11.27 -4.73 -20.95
C GLY A 120 10.29 -3.70 -21.44
N ALA A 121 10.07 -2.59 -20.75
CA ALA A 121 9.29 -1.47 -21.24
C ALA A 121 9.96 -0.78 -22.45
N LYS A 122 9.14 -0.21 -23.34
CA LYS A 122 9.61 0.65 -24.44
C LYS A 122 9.76 2.10 -24.00
N HIS A 123 8.83 2.57 -23.20
CA HIS A 123 8.78 3.89 -22.60
C HIS A 123 8.14 3.75 -21.22
N VAL A 124 8.63 4.53 -20.27
CA VAL A 124 8.09 4.63 -18.91
C VAL A 124 7.57 6.04 -18.70
N THR A 125 6.44 6.15 -18.04
CA THR A 125 5.86 7.41 -17.57
C THR A 125 5.54 7.26 -16.10
N LEU A 126 6.13 8.12 -15.27
CA LEU A 126 5.83 8.16 -13.84
C LEU A 126 4.61 9.04 -13.58
N VAL A 127 3.74 8.59 -12.70
CA VAL A 127 2.58 9.36 -12.22
C VAL A 127 2.54 9.29 -10.71
N GLU A 128 2.37 10.43 -10.06
CA GLU A 128 2.27 10.51 -8.61
C GLU A 128 1.02 9.80 -8.09
N GLU A 129 1.16 9.03 -7.01
CA GLU A 129 0.09 8.17 -6.47
C GLU A 129 -1.22 8.93 -6.25
N PRO A 130 -1.28 10.12 -5.59
CA PRO A 130 -2.53 10.84 -5.41
C PRO A 130 -3.18 11.31 -6.73
N LEU A 131 -2.35 11.64 -7.74
CA LEU A 131 -2.86 12.04 -9.05
C LEU A 131 -3.44 10.84 -9.80
N ALA A 132 -2.76 9.69 -9.77
CA ALA A 132 -3.27 8.45 -10.34
C ALA A 132 -4.58 8.01 -9.67
N ALA A 133 -4.65 8.13 -8.35
CA ALA A 133 -5.83 7.86 -7.54
C ALA A 133 -7.01 8.78 -7.93
N ALA A 134 -6.75 10.09 -8.09
CA ALA A 134 -7.76 11.05 -8.53
C ALA A 134 -8.32 10.73 -9.92
N ILE A 135 -7.44 10.34 -10.86
CA ILE A 135 -7.84 9.89 -12.20
C ILE A 135 -8.71 8.64 -12.11
N GLY A 136 -8.29 7.66 -11.32
CA GLY A 136 -9.01 6.40 -11.13
C GLY A 136 -10.41 6.59 -10.53
N ALA A 137 -10.56 7.57 -9.64
CA ALA A 137 -11.86 7.97 -9.07
C ALA A 137 -12.74 8.78 -10.03
N GLY A 138 -12.23 9.17 -11.20
CA GLY A 138 -12.98 10.00 -12.15
C GLY A 138 -13.18 11.44 -11.69
N LEU A 139 -12.28 11.97 -10.86
CA LEU A 139 -12.37 13.36 -10.40
C LEU A 139 -12.06 14.34 -11.52
N PRO A 140 -12.65 15.56 -11.49
CA PRO A 140 -12.49 16.57 -12.54
C PRO A 140 -11.12 17.28 -12.41
N ILE A 141 -10.02 16.51 -12.40
CA ILE A 141 -8.68 17.02 -12.10
C ILE A 141 -8.18 18.09 -13.09
N GLN A 142 -8.74 18.15 -14.30
CA GLN A 142 -8.37 19.17 -15.31
C GLN A 142 -9.10 20.50 -15.09
N GLU A 143 -10.10 20.54 -14.24
CA GLU A 143 -10.88 21.73 -13.95
C GLU A 143 -10.23 22.55 -12.82
N PRO A 144 -10.53 23.86 -12.73
CA PRO A 144 -10.03 24.71 -11.64
C PRO A 144 -10.85 24.48 -10.35
N ILE A 145 -11.05 23.21 -9.97
CA ILE A 145 -11.78 22.76 -8.80
C ILE A 145 -10.85 21.97 -7.91
N GLY A 146 -10.83 22.27 -6.61
CA GLY A 146 -10.05 21.56 -5.63
C GLY A 146 -10.66 20.19 -5.28
N SER A 147 -9.88 19.12 -5.41
CA SER A 147 -10.24 17.77 -4.94
C SER A 147 -9.22 17.29 -3.92
N LEU A 148 -9.67 16.96 -2.70
CA LEU A 148 -8.80 16.35 -1.68
C LEU A 148 -8.81 14.83 -1.82
N ILE A 149 -7.63 14.28 -2.05
CA ILE A 149 -7.37 12.84 -2.05
C ILE A 149 -6.64 12.49 -0.76
N VAL A 150 -7.05 11.41 -0.12
CA VAL A 150 -6.35 10.77 0.99
C VAL A 150 -6.15 9.32 0.60
N ASP A 151 -4.92 8.99 0.23
CA ASP A 151 -4.52 7.64 -0.16
C ASP A 151 -3.81 6.98 1.01
N ILE A 152 -4.39 5.91 1.57
CA ILE A 152 -3.85 5.16 2.71
C ILE A 152 -3.29 3.83 2.21
N GLY A 153 -1.99 3.83 1.92
CA GLY A 153 -1.27 2.65 1.50
C GLY A 153 -0.90 1.69 2.64
N GLY A 154 -0.04 0.72 2.34
CA GLY A 154 0.43 -0.25 3.33
C GLY A 154 1.38 0.35 4.38
N ALA A 155 2.37 1.14 3.95
CA ALA A 155 3.40 1.69 4.83
C ALA A 155 3.40 3.22 4.91
N ARG A 156 2.65 3.89 4.05
CA ARG A 156 2.54 5.36 4.02
C ARG A 156 1.13 5.77 3.65
N SER A 157 0.82 7.02 3.97
CA SER A 157 -0.38 7.67 3.46
C SER A 157 0.01 9.00 2.81
N GLU A 158 -0.61 9.29 1.68
CA GLU A 158 -0.42 10.51 0.91
C GLU A 158 -1.73 11.29 0.83
N MET A 159 -1.64 12.57 1.12
CA MET A 159 -2.76 13.49 1.01
C MET A 159 -2.41 14.58 0.01
N ALA A 160 -3.31 14.87 -0.91
CA ALA A 160 -3.09 15.92 -1.89
C ALA A 160 -4.38 16.65 -2.24
N VAL A 161 -4.30 17.97 -2.35
CA VAL A 161 -5.29 18.77 -3.06
C VAL A 161 -4.85 18.88 -4.52
N VAL A 162 -5.67 18.34 -5.41
CA VAL A 162 -5.42 18.29 -6.85
C VAL A 162 -6.33 19.27 -7.56
N SER A 163 -5.79 20.04 -8.49
CA SER A 163 -6.54 20.97 -9.36
C SER A 163 -5.73 21.25 -10.63
N MET A 164 -6.36 21.56 -11.74
CA MET A 164 -5.71 21.93 -13.02
C MET A 164 -4.65 20.91 -13.48
N GLY A 165 -4.88 19.63 -13.22
CA GLY A 165 -4.00 18.53 -13.63
C GLY A 165 -2.75 18.33 -12.79
N GLY A 166 -2.61 19.00 -11.64
CA GLY A 166 -1.44 18.89 -10.76
C GLY A 166 -1.78 18.88 -9.27
N ILE A 167 -0.81 18.48 -8.46
CA ILE A 167 -0.87 18.57 -7.00
C ILE A 167 -0.56 20.02 -6.61
N VAL A 168 -1.49 20.67 -5.91
CA VAL A 168 -1.37 22.06 -5.44
C VAL A 168 -0.78 22.13 -4.03
N SER A 169 -1.23 21.25 -3.15
CA SER A 169 -0.66 21.05 -1.82
C SER A 169 -0.67 19.56 -1.51
N GLY A 170 0.31 19.07 -0.76
CA GLY A 170 0.40 17.66 -0.42
C GLY A 170 1.23 17.40 0.81
N GLN A 171 0.91 16.32 1.51
CA GLN A 171 1.67 15.78 2.64
C GLN A 171 1.80 14.29 2.47
N THR A 172 2.98 13.77 2.81
CA THR A 172 3.23 12.34 2.96
C THR A 172 3.55 12.04 4.42
N VAL A 173 2.97 11.00 4.97
CA VAL A 173 3.27 10.50 6.31
C VAL A 173 3.61 9.03 6.25
N GLY A 174 4.72 8.63 6.89
CA GLY A 174 5.14 7.22 7.02
C GLY A 174 4.26 6.50 8.04
N VAL A 175 2.97 6.41 7.75
CA VAL A 175 1.95 5.67 8.48
C VAL A 175 0.98 5.10 7.47
N GLY A 176 0.74 3.80 7.55
CA GLY A 176 -0.20 3.11 6.68
C GLY A 176 -0.85 1.91 7.37
N GLY A 177 -1.41 1.00 6.58
CA GLY A 177 -2.09 -0.19 7.08
C GLY A 177 -1.25 -1.07 7.99
N PHE A 178 0.07 -1.14 7.74
CA PHE A 178 0.98 -1.95 8.58
C PHE A 178 1.19 -1.35 9.97
N ASP A 179 1.14 -0.01 10.11
CA ASP A 179 1.22 0.64 11.41
C ASP A 179 -0.02 0.37 12.25
N LEU A 180 -1.19 0.24 11.60
CA LEU A 180 -2.42 -0.19 12.26
C LEU A 180 -2.31 -1.64 12.73
N ASP A 181 -1.72 -2.54 11.92
CA ASP A 181 -1.49 -3.94 12.30
C ASP A 181 -0.50 -4.05 13.47
N VAL A 182 0.58 -3.28 13.45
CA VAL A 182 1.56 -3.18 14.56
C VAL A 182 0.89 -2.69 15.83
N ALA A 183 0.05 -1.66 15.75
CA ALA A 183 -0.68 -1.13 16.89
C ALA A 183 -1.62 -2.19 17.53
N ILE A 184 -2.29 -3.00 16.73
CA ILE A 184 -3.12 -4.11 17.21
C ILE A 184 -2.25 -5.20 17.84
N HIS A 185 -1.15 -5.59 17.16
CA HIS A 185 -0.19 -6.57 17.67
C HIS A 185 0.36 -6.16 19.05
N ASP A 186 0.82 -4.91 19.17
CA ASP A 186 1.38 -4.39 20.42
C ASP A 186 0.33 -4.31 21.52
N HIS A 187 -0.90 -3.90 21.19
CA HIS A 187 -1.99 -3.89 22.14
C HIS A 187 -2.29 -5.30 22.69
N VAL A 188 -2.34 -6.31 21.84
CA VAL A 188 -2.58 -7.71 22.27
C VAL A 188 -1.42 -8.20 23.13
N ARG A 189 -0.19 -7.90 22.75
CA ARG A 189 1.00 -8.26 23.54
C ARG A 189 0.97 -7.62 24.93
N ASP A 190 0.69 -6.32 24.99
CA ASP A 190 0.81 -5.54 26.24
C ASP A 190 -0.38 -5.75 27.18
N THR A 191 -1.57 -6.01 26.64
CA THR A 191 -2.80 -6.19 27.43
C THR A 191 -2.99 -7.65 27.86
N TYR A 192 -2.71 -8.59 26.97
CA TYR A 192 -3.01 -10.01 27.16
C TYR A 192 -1.77 -10.89 27.37
N GLY A 193 -0.56 -10.36 27.14
CA GLY A 193 0.68 -11.14 27.15
C GLY A 193 0.76 -12.16 26.04
N VAL A 194 0.11 -11.91 24.91
CA VAL A 194 -0.02 -12.83 23.78
C VAL A 194 0.63 -12.24 22.53
N ALA A 195 1.52 -12.99 21.91
CA ALA A 195 2.08 -12.64 20.61
C ALA A 195 1.21 -13.19 19.49
N ILE A 196 0.79 -12.30 18.56
CA ILE A 196 0.07 -12.65 17.34
C ILE A 196 0.94 -12.38 16.13
N GLY A 197 0.67 -13.03 14.99
CA GLY A 197 1.37 -12.76 13.73
C GLY A 197 0.78 -11.52 13.03
N GLU A 198 1.56 -10.94 12.10
CA GLU A 198 1.16 -9.80 11.27
C GLU A 198 -0.17 -10.06 10.53
N ARG A 199 -0.30 -11.25 9.91
CA ARG A 199 -1.52 -11.63 9.21
C ARG A 199 -2.74 -11.69 10.13
N ALA A 200 -2.56 -12.18 11.37
CA ALA A 200 -3.64 -12.23 12.34
C ALA A 200 -4.08 -10.83 12.80
N ALA A 201 -3.14 -9.89 12.92
CA ALA A 201 -3.45 -8.49 13.21
C ALA A 201 -4.22 -7.83 12.04
N ASP A 202 -3.81 -8.06 10.78
CA ASP A 202 -4.53 -7.58 9.59
C ASP A 202 -5.96 -8.18 9.51
N GLU A 203 -6.12 -9.47 9.80
CA GLU A 203 -7.44 -10.10 9.85
C GLU A 203 -8.35 -9.46 10.93
N VAL A 204 -7.81 -9.14 12.11
CA VAL A 204 -8.54 -8.42 13.17
C VAL A 204 -8.91 -7.01 12.70
N LYS A 205 -7.96 -6.25 12.12
CA LYS A 205 -8.20 -4.93 11.56
C LYS A 205 -9.37 -4.94 10.57
N ARG A 206 -9.35 -5.86 9.61
CA ARG A 206 -10.40 -6.00 8.59
C ARG A 206 -11.75 -6.41 9.16
N ALA A 207 -11.76 -7.23 10.21
CA ALA A 207 -12.99 -7.76 10.78
C ALA A 207 -13.73 -6.74 11.66
N VAL A 208 -12.99 -5.99 12.49
CA VAL A 208 -13.56 -5.13 13.54
C VAL A 208 -12.91 -3.76 13.65
N GLY A 209 -11.87 -3.44 12.85
CA GLY A 209 -11.21 -2.14 12.83
C GLY A 209 -12.16 -1.05 12.36
N SER A 210 -12.03 0.14 12.96
CA SER A 210 -12.80 1.32 12.60
C SER A 210 -12.12 2.55 13.14
N ALA A 211 -12.06 3.62 12.34
CA ALA A 211 -11.56 4.92 12.78
C ALA A 211 -12.61 5.71 13.59
N PHE A 212 -13.89 5.33 13.48
CA PHE A 212 -15.01 6.00 14.13
C PHE A 212 -15.90 5.01 14.88
N PRO A 213 -16.56 5.41 15.98
CA PRO A 213 -17.48 4.53 16.70
C PRO A 213 -18.66 4.07 15.84
N MET A 214 -18.68 2.82 15.42
CA MET A 214 -19.75 2.26 14.59
C MET A 214 -20.91 1.70 15.44
N GLY A 215 -20.63 1.31 16.70
CA GLY A 215 -21.62 0.71 17.60
C GLY A 215 -22.15 -0.62 17.07
N SER A 216 -21.34 -1.35 16.29
CA SER A 216 -21.76 -2.61 15.67
C SER A 216 -21.83 -3.77 16.63
N GLY A 217 -21.13 -3.67 17.77
CA GLY A 217 -20.98 -4.75 18.75
C GLY A 217 -20.17 -5.93 18.24
N LYS A 218 -19.46 -5.79 17.13
CA LYS A 218 -18.62 -6.82 16.54
C LYS A 218 -17.41 -7.13 17.41
N ALA A 219 -16.95 -8.38 17.34
CA ALA A 219 -15.69 -8.83 17.93
C ALA A 219 -15.01 -9.85 17.00
N ALA A 220 -13.69 -9.87 17.04
CA ALA A 220 -12.86 -10.85 16.37
C ALA A 220 -12.22 -11.79 17.41
N LEU A 221 -12.01 -13.04 17.02
CA LEU A 221 -11.19 -13.99 17.77
C LEU A 221 -9.86 -14.13 17.08
N VAL A 222 -8.77 -13.97 17.82
CA VAL A 222 -7.41 -14.11 17.32
C VAL A 222 -6.65 -15.15 18.12
N VAL A 223 -5.94 -16.00 17.41
CA VAL A 223 -5.11 -17.06 18.00
C VAL A 223 -3.66 -16.57 18.07
N GLY A 224 -3.04 -16.69 19.23
CA GLY A 224 -1.65 -16.28 19.44
C GLY A 224 -0.92 -17.22 20.41
N ARG A 225 0.34 -16.88 20.67
CA ARG A 225 1.19 -17.60 21.62
C ARG A 225 1.30 -16.80 22.91
N GLU A 226 0.88 -17.38 24.02
CA GLU A 226 1.08 -16.78 25.35
C GLU A 226 2.57 -16.71 25.68
N LEU A 227 3.07 -15.51 26.02
CA LEU A 227 4.50 -15.27 26.22
C LEU A 227 5.06 -15.95 27.47
N SER A 228 4.23 -16.16 28.48
CA SER A 228 4.63 -16.76 29.78
C SER A 228 4.78 -18.28 29.69
N SER A 229 3.89 -18.96 28.98
CA SER A 229 3.82 -20.43 28.94
C SER A 229 4.23 -21.02 27.59
N GLY A 230 4.25 -20.22 26.52
CA GLY A 230 4.43 -20.67 25.15
C GLY A 230 3.25 -21.40 24.54
N ASN A 231 2.15 -21.51 25.26
CA ASN A 231 0.93 -22.18 24.79
C ASN A 231 0.19 -21.36 23.73
N THR A 232 -0.54 -22.05 22.88
CA THR A 232 -1.51 -21.40 21.99
C THR A 232 -2.77 -21.04 22.76
N VAL A 233 -3.17 -19.77 22.67
CA VAL A 233 -4.37 -19.22 23.33
C VAL A 233 -5.19 -18.40 22.34
N GLU A 234 -6.48 -18.25 22.65
CA GLU A 234 -7.41 -17.43 21.88
C GLU A 234 -7.75 -16.17 22.67
N VAL A 235 -7.70 -15.01 22.01
CA VAL A 235 -8.06 -13.71 22.56
C VAL A 235 -9.25 -13.16 21.79
N ARG A 236 -10.23 -12.61 22.51
CA ARG A 236 -11.38 -11.93 21.91
C ARG A 236 -11.18 -10.43 22.01
N LEU A 237 -11.18 -9.76 20.83
CA LEU A 237 -11.02 -8.32 20.68
C LEU A 237 -12.33 -7.70 20.17
N ASP A 238 -12.83 -6.67 20.83
CA ASP A 238 -14.00 -5.95 20.36
C ASP A 238 -13.63 -4.70 19.53
N GLU A 239 -14.62 -4.13 18.84
CA GLU A 239 -14.42 -2.96 17.97
C GLU A 239 -13.92 -1.71 18.71
N VAL A 240 -14.28 -1.54 20.00
CA VAL A 240 -13.89 -0.39 20.79
C VAL A 240 -12.41 -0.49 21.13
N GLU A 241 -11.99 -1.66 21.55
CA GLU A 241 -10.61 -1.96 21.92
C GLU A 241 -9.67 -1.83 20.71
N VAL A 242 -10.03 -2.42 19.57
CA VAL A 242 -9.24 -2.34 18.33
C VAL A 242 -9.14 -0.89 17.83
N ARG A 243 -10.24 -0.13 17.87
CA ARG A 243 -10.22 1.30 17.53
C ARG A 243 -9.28 2.10 18.44
N GLN A 244 -9.30 1.82 19.75
CA GLN A 244 -8.40 2.48 20.71
C GLN A 244 -6.94 2.13 20.44
N ALA A 245 -6.64 0.89 20.12
CA ALA A 245 -5.30 0.47 19.74
C ALA A 245 -4.78 1.24 18.52
N MET A 246 -5.60 1.42 17.49
CA MET A 246 -5.25 2.10 16.24
C MET A 246 -5.30 3.64 16.33
N ALA A 247 -5.72 4.24 17.45
CA ALA A 247 -6.02 5.65 17.53
C ALA A 247 -4.80 6.56 17.22
N GLU A 248 -3.61 6.19 17.68
CA GLU A 248 -2.39 6.99 17.46
C GLU A 248 -2.03 7.06 15.96
N PRO A 249 -1.82 5.95 15.22
CA PRO A 249 -1.52 6.03 13.82
C PRO A 249 -2.65 6.69 13.00
N ILE A 250 -3.92 6.46 13.31
CA ILE A 250 -5.04 7.15 12.64
C ILE A 250 -4.97 8.66 12.85
N ASN A 251 -4.68 9.12 14.06
CA ASN A 251 -4.56 10.56 14.34
C ASN A 251 -3.43 11.22 13.52
N ARG A 252 -2.31 10.54 13.31
CA ARG A 252 -1.23 11.05 12.46
C ARG A 252 -1.70 11.24 11.00
N ILE A 253 -2.48 10.31 10.48
CA ILE A 253 -3.09 10.43 9.13
C ILE A 253 -4.05 11.63 9.08
N VAL A 254 -4.92 11.77 10.08
CA VAL A 254 -5.88 12.88 10.15
C VAL A 254 -5.17 14.23 10.23
N GLU A 255 -4.11 14.35 11.03
CA GLU A 255 -3.33 15.58 11.14
C GLU A 255 -2.61 15.93 9.83
N ALA A 256 -2.10 14.95 9.09
CA ALA A 256 -1.51 15.19 7.79
C ALA A 256 -2.56 15.70 6.78
N ALA A 257 -3.77 15.13 6.78
CA ALA A 257 -4.88 15.60 5.93
C ALA A 257 -5.29 17.04 6.29
N ARG A 258 -5.37 17.38 7.57
CA ARG A 258 -5.66 18.74 8.03
C ARG A 258 -4.58 19.74 7.57
N LYS A 259 -3.31 19.35 7.68
CA LYS A 259 -2.19 20.17 7.23
C LYS A 259 -2.22 20.41 5.73
N THR A 260 -2.52 19.38 4.94
CA THR A 260 -2.69 19.50 3.48
C THR A 260 -3.75 20.54 3.12
N LEU A 261 -4.91 20.51 3.79
CA LEU A 261 -5.97 21.50 3.58
C LEU A 261 -5.57 22.91 4.01
N ALA A 262 -4.85 23.02 5.13
CA ALA A 262 -4.41 24.32 5.64
C ALA A 262 -3.36 25.01 4.74
N GLU A 263 -2.59 24.23 3.99
CA GLU A 263 -1.58 24.71 3.03
C GLU A 263 -2.16 24.98 1.63
N ALA A 264 -3.38 24.51 1.35
CA ALA A 264 -4.04 24.74 0.08
C ALA A 264 -4.58 26.19 -0.03
N PRO A 265 -4.66 26.75 -1.24
CA PRO A 265 -5.34 28.01 -1.48
C PRO A 265 -6.78 27.98 -0.95
N PRO A 266 -7.28 29.12 -0.36
CA PRO A 266 -8.61 29.19 0.24
C PRO A 266 -9.74 28.82 -0.72
N GLU A 267 -9.60 29.16 -2.01
CA GLU A 267 -10.58 28.85 -3.05
C GLU A 267 -10.75 27.36 -3.23
N LEU A 268 -9.63 26.62 -3.30
CA LEU A 268 -9.64 25.16 -3.45
C LEU A 268 -10.09 24.45 -2.16
N THR A 269 -9.76 25.03 -1.00
CA THR A 269 -10.25 24.52 0.29
C THR A 269 -11.78 24.65 0.38
N HIS A 270 -12.36 25.73 -0.18
CA HIS A 270 -13.81 25.90 -0.26
C HIS A 270 -14.45 24.80 -1.13
N ASP A 271 -13.88 24.51 -2.30
CA ASP A 271 -14.35 23.42 -3.15
C ASP A 271 -14.35 22.07 -2.41
N VAL A 272 -13.29 21.77 -1.65
CA VAL A 272 -13.20 20.54 -0.83
C VAL A 272 -14.28 20.48 0.24
N LEU A 273 -14.68 21.62 0.84
CA LEU A 273 -15.77 21.64 1.81
C LEU A 273 -17.14 21.28 1.17
N GLU A 274 -17.32 21.58 -0.10
CA GLU A 274 -18.54 21.21 -0.84
C GLU A 274 -18.52 19.78 -1.35
N THR A 275 -17.36 19.32 -1.87
CA THR A 275 -17.20 18.00 -2.52
C THR A 275 -16.81 16.88 -1.57
N GLY A 276 -16.23 17.22 -0.41
CA GLY A 276 -15.67 16.27 0.55
C GLY A 276 -14.26 15.79 0.18
N MET A 277 -13.81 14.75 0.88
CA MET A 277 -12.53 14.08 0.59
C MET A 277 -12.79 12.74 -0.07
N PHE A 278 -11.86 12.33 -0.91
CA PHE A 278 -11.85 11.00 -1.55
C PHE A 278 -10.82 10.13 -0.83
N LEU A 279 -11.31 9.09 -0.16
CA LEU A 279 -10.48 8.14 0.56
C LEU A 279 -10.18 6.94 -0.33
N MET A 280 -8.92 6.59 -0.44
CA MET A 280 -8.42 5.51 -1.30
C MET A 280 -7.30 4.74 -0.61
N GLY A 281 -6.79 3.70 -1.27
CA GLY A 281 -5.65 2.93 -0.83
C GLY A 281 -5.97 1.50 -0.42
N ALA A 282 -4.93 0.74 -0.09
CA ALA A 282 -5.01 -0.67 0.26
C ALA A 282 -5.35 -0.94 1.74
N ALA A 283 -5.31 0.07 2.60
CA ALA A 283 -5.72 -0.07 3.99
C ALA A 283 -7.25 -0.13 4.07
N HIS A 284 -7.78 -1.32 3.90
CA HIS A 284 -9.21 -1.57 4.12
C HIS A 284 -9.49 -1.51 5.62
N CYS A 285 -10.14 -0.46 6.04
CA CYS A 285 -10.75 -0.33 7.37
C CYS A 285 -12.26 -0.21 7.23
#